data_1fc552a6d537d370f541e8a780f62d28
#
_entry.id   1fc552a6d537d370f541e8a780f62d28
#
_cell.length_a   1.000
_cell.length_b   1.000
_cell.length_c   1.000
_cell.angle_alpha   90.00
_cell.angle_beta   90.00
_cell.angle_gamma   90.00
#
_symmetry.space_group_name_H-M   'P 1'
#
loop_
_entity.id
_entity.type
_entity.pdbx_description
1 polymer ?
#
loop_
_entity_poly.entity_id
_entity_poly.type
_entity_poly.pdbx_seq_one_letter_code
_entity_poly.pdbx_strand_id
1 'polypeptide(L)'
;MSAANEPIASPAATLRELFDVLLLDLDGTVYQGKNPIEGAVDALRLGSEKQYFVTNNASRSPSDVAEHLVDLGFDTSEKFVVTSAQVAARMLAERIPAGSAVVVVGTDALAQEVALVGLKPVRSADEGAVAVVQGHSAETGWSILAEATLAIRGGALWVAANTDATLPTERGLAPGNGAMVSAVRAATGQEPLVAGKPAAPIMDDAIRSSGARRPLVVGDRLDTDIAGANATAIASLLVLTGVSSAVDVLRADHSERPHHIGFDLDIL
;
A
#
# COMPACT_ATOMS: atom_id res chain seq x y z
N MET A 1 -17.55 14.20 58.85
CA MET A 1 -17.55 13.09 57.91
C MET A 1 -16.85 13.58 56.67
N SER A 2 -15.59 13.18 56.51
CA SER A 2 -14.73 13.56 55.40
C SER A 2 -15.10 12.72 54.18
N ALA A 3 -15.53 13.32 53.08
CA ALA A 3 -15.68 12.63 51.81
C ALA A 3 -14.29 12.23 51.36
N ALA A 4 -14.03 10.95 51.30
CA ALA A 4 -12.83 10.41 50.69
C ALA A 4 -12.83 10.78 49.20
N ASN A 5 -11.79 11.49 48.80
CA ASN A 5 -11.46 11.68 47.35
C ASN A 5 -11.18 10.29 46.78
N GLU A 6 -12.09 9.74 46.01
CA GLU A 6 -11.79 8.60 45.16
C GLU A 6 -10.66 9.01 44.21
N PRO A 7 -9.65 8.16 44.00
CA PRO A 7 -8.60 8.46 43.03
C PRO A 7 -9.22 8.59 41.65
N ILE A 8 -8.96 9.72 40.98
CA ILE A 8 -9.25 9.90 39.57
C ILE A 8 -8.59 8.74 38.83
N ALA A 9 -9.37 7.91 38.15
CA ALA A 9 -8.85 6.83 37.34
C ALA A 9 -7.72 7.38 36.46
N SER A 10 -6.60 6.67 36.38
CA SER A 10 -5.52 7.00 35.45
C SER A 10 -6.12 7.25 34.09
N PRO A 11 -5.67 8.30 33.38
CA PRO A 11 -6.16 8.56 32.02
C PRO A 11 -6.01 7.26 31.21
N ALA A 12 -7.02 6.92 30.42
CA ALA A 12 -6.96 5.78 29.52
C ALA A 12 -5.73 5.96 28.62
N ALA A 13 -4.98 4.86 28.40
CA ALA A 13 -3.84 4.88 27.50
C ALA A 13 -4.27 5.38 26.12
N THR A 14 -3.50 6.27 25.51
CA THR A 14 -3.71 6.70 24.13
C THR A 14 -3.41 5.55 23.16
N LEU A 15 -3.90 5.63 21.92
CA LEU A 15 -3.57 4.61 20.90
C LEU A 15 -2.06 4.48 20.72
N ARG A 16 -1.29 5.59 20.79
CA ARG A 16 0.17 5.59 20.70
C ARG A 16 0.85 4.71 21.73
N GLU A 17 0.34 4.69 22.97
CA GLU A 17 0.92 3.89 24.06
C GLU A 17 0.66 2.39 23.87
N LEU A 18 -0.34 2.03 23.08
CA LEU A 18 -0.71 0.64 22.83
C LEU A 18 0.11 0.00 21.70
N PHE A 19 0.64 0.80 20.77
CA PHE A 19 1.31 0.33 19.55
C PHE A 19 2.75 0.86 19.44
N ASP A 20 3.64 0.07 18.85
CA ASP A 20 5.06 0.40 18.72
C ASP A 20 5.44 0.90 17.31
N VAL A 21 4.57 0.67 16.32
CA VAL A 21 4.74 1.10 14.94
C VAL A 21 3.40 1.49 14.34
N LEU A 22 3.37 2.60 13.64
CA LEU A 22 2.26 2.99 12.76
C LEU A 22 2.59 2.60 11.32
N LEU A 23 1.70 1.84 10.69
CA LEU A 23 1.73 1.51 9.26
C LEU A 23 0.67 2.40 8.58
N LEU A 24 1.12 3.51 8.03
CA LEU A 24 0.29 4.60 7.55
C LEU A 24 0.03 4.47 6.06
N ASP A 25 -1.22 4.41 5.63
CA ASP A 25 -1.57 4.70 4.25
C ASP A 25 -1.28 6.18 3.91
N LEU A 26 -1.28 6.53 2.64
CA LEU A 26 -0.90 7.84 2.15
C LEU A 26 -2.10 8.70 1.73
N ASP A 27 -2.67 8.42 0.56
CA ASP A 27 -3.77 9.23 0.00
C ASP A 27 -5.05 9.08 0.83
N GLY A 28 -5.58 10.20 1.31
CA GLY A 28 -6.76 10.22 2.19
C GLY A 28 -6.43 10.01 3.67
N THR A 29 -5.20 9.63 4.02
CA THR A 29 -4.76 9.40 5.40
C THR A 29 -3.79 10.47 5.89
N VAL A 30 -2.67 10.68 5.19
CA VAL A 30 -1.66 11.69 5.56
C VAL A 30 -1.68 12.90 4.63
N TYR A 31 -2.05 12.71 3.36
CA TYR A 31 -2.25 13.80 2.41
C TYR A 31 -3.43 13.53 1.47
N GLN A 32 -3.88 14.56 0.75
CA GLN A 32 -4.81 14.45 -0.35
C GLN A 32 -4.32 15.27 -1.55
N GLY A 33 -3.97 14.58 -2.62
CA GLY A 33 -3.37 15.22 -3.80
C GLY A 33 -2.03 15.87 -3.48
N LYS A 34 -1.98 17.20 -3.46
CA LYS A 34 -0.75 17.99 -3.19
C LYS A 34 -0.70 18.61 -1.80
N ASN A 35 -1.66 18.34 -0.95
CA ASN A 35 -1.77 18.99 0.36
C ASN A 35 -1.77 17.94 1.48
N PRO A 36 -1.09 18.18 2.60
CA PRO A 36 -1.25 17.33 3.78
C PRO A 36 -2.69 17.44 4.30
N ILE A 37 -3.20 16.37 4.90
CA ILE A 37 -4.44 16.41 5.69
C ILE A 37 -4.21 17.35 6.86
N GLU A 38 -5.20 18.20 7.15
CA GLU A 38 -5.13 19.15 8.26
C GLU A 38 -4.82 18.43 9.57
N GLY A 39 -3.85 18.92 10.34
CA GLY A 39 -3.41 18.33 11.60
C GLY A 39 -2.48 17.11 11.45
N ALA A 40 -2.42 16.43 10.30
CA ALA A 40 -1.68 15.16 10.15
C ALA A 40 -0.17 15.29 10.44
N VAL A 41 0.46 16.37 9.99
CA VAL A 41 1.90 16.61 10.23
C VAL A 41 2.17 16.79 11.73
N ASP A 42 1.33 17.56 12.42
CA ASP A 42 1.51 17.83 13.85
C ASP A 42 1.18 16.59 14.68
N ALA A 43 0.10 15.88 14.33
CA ALA A 43 -0.25 14.63 14.97
C ALA A 43 0.90 13.62 14.88
N LEU A 44 1.50 13.39 13.73
CA LEU A 44 2.59 12.42 13.57
C LEU A 44 3.92 12.90 14.19
N ARG A 45 4.13 14.20 14.35
CA ARG A 45 5.33 14.75 15.02
C ARG A 45 5.35 14.56 16.53
N LEU A 46 4.17 14.44 17.16
CA LEU A 46 4.02 14.31 18.61
C LEU A 46 4.41 12.94 19.17
N GLY A 47 4.45 11.91 18.32
CA GLY A 47 4.69 10.53 18.75
C GLY A 47 6.16 10.15 18.75
N SER A 48 6.49 9.12 19.57
CA SER A 48 7.81 8.48 19.60
C SER A 48 7.81 7.11 18.90
N GLU A 49 6.67 6.66 18.45
CA GLU A 49 6.50 5.42 17.69
C GLU A 49 7.12 5.54 16.30
N LYS A 50 7.61 4.42 15.79
CA LYS A 50 8.11 4.38 14.42
C LYS A 50 6.95 4.50 13.43
N GLN A 51 7.14 5.27 12.37
CA GLN A 51 6.16 5.50 11.33
C GLN A 51 6.67 4.90 10.03
N TYR A 52 5.88 4.03 9.42
CA TYR A 52 6.12 3.47 8.09
C TYR A 52 4.97 3.85 7.18
N PHE A 53 5.30 4.35 6.00
CA PHE A 53 4.36 4.78 4.98
C PHE A 53 4.16 3.66 3.97
N VAL A 54 2.95 3.12 3.89
CA VAL A 54 2.63 1.89 3.15
C VAL A 54 1.65 2.19 2.03
N THR A 55 2.12 2.13 0.77
CA THR A 55 1.33 2.55 -0.38
C THR A 55 1.17 1.48 -1.44
N ASN A 56 -0.04 1.40 -2.02
CA ASN A 56 -0.32 0.61 -3.23
C ASN A 56 0.27 1.24 -4.51
N ASN A 57 0.78 2.46 -4.43
CA ASN A 57 1.38 3.11 -5.58
C ASN A 57 2.68 2.42 -6.00
N ALA A 58 2.72 1.93 -7.25
CA ALA A 58 3.89 1.30 -7.86
C ALA A 58 4.52 2.16 -8.96
N SER A 59 4.06 3.40 -9.14
CA SER A 59 4.52 4.28 -10.21
C SER A 59 5.65 5.23 -9.81
N ARG A 60 5.96 5.30 -8.50
CA ARG A 60 7.03 6.12 -7.93
C ARG A 60 7.99 5.23 -7.14
N SER A 61 9.27 5.64 -7.10
CA SER A 61 10.26 5.00 -6.23
C SER A 61 9.99 5.33 -4.75
N PRO A 62 10.51 4.54 -3.79
CA PRO A 62 10.44 4.90 -2.37
C PRO A 62 11.07 6.27 -2.05
N SER A 63 12.12 6.64 -2.77
CA SER A 63 12.78 7.96 -2.65
C SER A 63 11.84 9.08 -3.08
N ASP A 64 11.20 8.96 -4.26
CA ASP A 64 10.25 9.98 -4.74
C ASP A 64 9.06 10.15 -3.78
N VAL A 65 8.60 9.04 -3.17
CA VAL A 65 7.52 9.07 -2.17
C VAL A 65 7.99 9.77 -0.91
N ALA A 66 9.20 9.46 -0.43
CA ALA A 66 9.77 10.08 0.76
C ALA A 66 10.03 11.59 0.54
N GLU A 67 10.58 11.98 -0.60
CA GLU A 67 10.78 13.38 -0.97
C GLU A 67 9.46 14.15 -0.97
N HIS A 68 8.42 13.58 -1.56
CA HIS A 68 7.09 14.20 -1.54
C HIS A 68 6.54 14.38 -0.12
N LEU A 69 6.71 13.38 0.76
CA LEU A 69 6.29 13.46 2.15
C LEU A 69 7.07 14.55 2.92
N VAL A 70 8.39 14.66 2.67
CA VAL A 70 9.23 15.72 3.26
C VAL A 70 8.79 17.11 2.79
N ASP A 71 8.47 17.27 1.51
CA ASP A 71 7.93 18.53 0.96
C ASP A 71 6.59 18.92 1.60
N LEU A 72 5.79 17.93 2.03
CA LEU A 72 4.55 18.13 2.78
C LEU A 72 4.77 18.40 4.28
N GLY A 73 6.00 18.30 4.77
CA GLY A 73 6.38 18.58 6.17
C GLY A 73 6.49 17.37 7.09
N PHE A 74 6.39 16.15 6.57
CA PHE A 74 6.62 14.94 7.35
C PHE A 74 8.12 14.65 7.52
N ASP A 75 8.53 14.17 8.69
CA ASP A 75 9.92 13.76 8.95
C ASP A 75 10.08 12.28 8.61
N THR A 76 10.57 12.00 7.41
CA THR A 76 10.72 10.64 6.89
C THR A 76 11.90 10.49 5.93
N SER A 77 12.16 9.27 5.49
CA SER A 77 13.13 8.93 4.43
C SER A 77 12.72 7.64 3.74
N GLU A 78 13.33 7.31 2.61
CA GLU A 78 13.00 6.12 1.79
C GLU A 78 12.95 4.80 2.58
N LYS A 79 13.77 4.65 3.63
CA LYS A 79 13.80 3.45 4.48
C LYS A 79 12.52 3.20 5.27
N PHE A 80 11.67 4.23 5.41
CA PHE A 80 10.37 4.16 6.08
C PHE A 80 9.20 4.09 5.10
N VAL A 81 9.49 3.94 3.81
CA VAL A 81 8.47 3.80 2.77
C VAL A 81 8.44 2.35 2.28
N VAL A 82 7.25 1.77 2.25
CA VAL A 82 6.97 0.45 1.68
C VAL A 82 5.99 0.61 0.53
N THR A 83 6.45 0.34 -0.69
CA THR A 83 5.63 0.42 -1.89
C THR A 83 5.24 -0.96 -2.39
N SER A 84 4.08 -1.06 -3.04
CA SER A 84 3.68 -2.30 -3.71
C SER A 84 4.63 -2.73 -4.83
N ALA A 85 5.40 -1.80 -5.41
CA ALA A 85 6.45 -2.11 -6.39
C ALA A 85 7.59 -2.92 -5.77
N GLN A 86 8.11 -2.48 -4.61
CA GLN A 86 9.15 -3.21 -3.86
C GLN A 86 8.68 -4.62 -3.49
N VAL A 87 7.44 -4.72 -3.00
CA VAL A 87 6.87 -6.01 -2.58
C VAL A 87 6.69 -6.94 -3.78
N ALA A 88 6.15 -6.44 -4.90
CA ALA A 88 5.99 -7.21 -6.13
C ALA A 88 7.34 -7.74 -6.66
N ALA A 89 8.38 -6.91 -6.64
CA ALA A 89 9.72 -7.31 -7.06
C ALA A 89 10.30 -8.41 -6.14
N ARG A 90 10.17 -8.26 -4.80
CA ARG A 90 10.59 -9.29 -3.83
C ARG A 90 9.83 -10.60 -4.00
N MET A 91 8.51 -10.54 -4.20
CA MET A 91 7.68 -11.71 -4.47
C MET A 91 8.15 -12.50 -5.70
N LEU A 92 8.63 -11.80 -6.74
CA LEU A 92 9.22 -12.45 -7.92
C LEU A 92 10.57 -13.07 -7.58
N ALA A 93 11.48 -12.33 -6.92
CA ALA A 93 12.81 -12.81 -6.57
C ALA A 93 12.79 -14.07 -5.68
N GLU A 94 11.76 -14.25 -4.87
CA GLU A 94 11.54 -15.46 -4.06
C GLU A 94 11.09 -16.68 -4.88
N ARG A 95 10.58 -16.48 -6.12
CA ARG A 95 9.90 -17.51 -6.91
C ARG A 95 10.56 -17.88 -8.22
N ILE A 96 11.46 -17.01 -8.70
CA ILE A 96 12.19 -17.24 -9.97
C ILE A 96 13.70 -17.05 -9.75
N PRO A 97 14.56 -17.72 -10.55
CA PRO A 97 16.01 -17.61 -10.42
C PRO A 97 16.52 -16.18 -10.61
N ALA A 98 17.59 -15.81 -9.92
CA ALA A 98 18.29 -14.54 -10.11
C ALA A 98 18.71 -14.38 -11.59
N GLY A 99 18.65 -13.14 -12.10
CA GLY A 99 18.94 -12.81 -13.48
C GLY A 99 17.83 -13.15 -14.48
N SER A 100 16.72 -13.76 -14.02
CA SER A 100 15.57 -14.05 -14.89
C SER A 100 14.96 -12.79 -15.48
N ALA A 101 14.54 -12.87 -16.76
CA ALA A 101 13.86 -11.79 -17.44
C ALA A 101 12.39 -11.67 -16.97
N VAL A 102 11.95 -10.43 -16.70
CA VAL A 102 10.62 -10.09 -16.22
C VAL A 102 10.03 -9.00 -17.11
N VAL A 103 8.91 -9.27 -17.78
CA VAL A 103 8.16 -8.21 -18.49
C VAL A 103 7.58 -7.24 -17.48
N VAL A 104 7.91 -5.97 -17.63
CA VAL A 104 7.40 -4.90 -16.76
C VAL A 104 6.29 -4.13 -17.48
N VAL A 105 5.07 -4.27 -17.01
CA VAL A 105 3.93 -3.41 -17.35
C VAL A 105 3.84 -2.33 -16.28
N GLY A 106 4.33 -1.15 -16.56
CA GLY A 106 4.41 -0.07 -15.55
C GLY A 106 5.53 0.92 -15.85
N THR A 107 5.81 1.76 -14.88
CA THR A 107 6.84 2.81 -14.97
C THR A 107 8.27 2.25 -14.87
N ASP A 108 9.25 3.12 -15.12
CA ASP A 108 10.66 2.79 -14.91
C ASP A 108 10.99 2.63 -13.41
N ALA A 109 10.25 3.27 -12.51
CA ALA A 109 10.39 3.04 -11.07
C ALA A 109 10.10 1.57 -10.70
N LEU A 110 9.03 0.97 -11.26
CA LEU A 110 8.77 -0.46 -11.07
C LEU A 110 9.87 -1.34 -11.71
N ALA A 111 10.37 -0.96 -12.89
CA ALA A 111 11.47 -1.69 -13.52
C ALA A 111 12.75 -1.63 -12.67
N GLN A 112 13.02 -0.49 -12.04
CA GLN A 112 14.16 -0.32 -11.14
C GLN A 112 14.04 -1.24 -9.91
N GLU A 113 12.86 -1.35 -9.29
CA GLU A 113 12.66 -2.28 -8.17
C GLU A 113 12.93 -3.74 -8.57
N VAL A 114 12.51 -4.13 -9.79
CA VAL A 114 12.83 -5.46 -10.35
C VAL A 114 14.35 -5.66 -10.50
N ALA A 115 15.06 -4.64 -10.97
CA ALA A 115 16.52 -4.70 -11.10
C ALA A 115 17.24 -4.76 -9.74
N LEU A 116 16.76 -4.02 -8.74
CA LEU A 116 17.34 -3.98 -7.39
C LEU A 116 17.30 -5.33 -6.68
N VAL A 117 16.33 -6.19 -6.99
CA VAL A 117 16.28 -7.56 -6.44
C VAL A 117 17.04 -8.59 -7.30
N GLY A 118 17.85 -8.14 -8.27
CA GLY A 118 18.71 -9.01 -9.08
C GLY A 118 17.99 -9.71 -10.24
N LEU A 119 16.83 -9.22 -10.66
CA LEU A 119 16.11 -9.69 -11.85
C LEU A 119 16.37 -8.75 -13.03
N LYS A 120 16.09 -9.22 -14.26
CA LYS A 120 16.29 -8.44 -15.49
C LYS A 120 14.95 -7.88 -15.98
N PRO A 121 14.65 -6.58 -15.79
CA PRO A 121 13.47 -5.98 -16.36
C PRO A 121 13.56 -5.91 -17.89
N VAL A 122 12.50 -6.33 -18.57
CA VAL A 122 12.38 -6.30 -20.05
C VAL A 122 11.01 -5.73 -20.45
N ARG A 123 10.84 -5.38 -21.71
CA ARG A 123 9.57 -4.84 -22.23
C ARG A 123 8.92 -5.77 -23.26
N SER A 124 9.55 -6.87 -23.63
CA SER A 124 9.01 -7.87 -24.58
C SER A 124 9.08 -9.29 -24.01
N ALA A 125 8.06 -10.08 -24.32
CA ALA A 125 8.01 -11.52 -24.01
C ALA A 125 9.13 -12.28 -24.75
N ASP A 126 9.52 -11.85 -25.94
CA ASP A 126 10.55 -12.47 -26.77
C ASP A 126 11.96 -12.39 -26.17
N GLU A 127 12.15 -11.58 -25.13
CA GLU A 127 13.42 -11.49 -24.39
C GLU A 127 13.62 -12.64 -23.39
N GLY A 128 12.82 -13.69 -23.49
CA GLY A 128 12.93 -14.88 -22.63
C GLY A 128 12.31 -14.66 -21.24
N ALA A 129 11.28 -13.84 -21.17
CA ALA A 129 10.61 -13.53 -19.91
C ALA A 129 9.94 -14.75 -19.29
N VAL A 130 10.24 -15.02 -18.02
CA VAL A 130 9.65 -16.10 -17.21
C VAL A 130 8.63 -15.57 -16.21
N ALA A 131 8.51 -14.26 -16.08
CA ALA A 131 7.52 -13.59 -15.23
C ALA A 131 7.07 -12.26 -15.82
N VAL A 132 5.94 -11.78 -15.32
CA VAL A 132 5.36 -10.47 -15.59
C VAL A 132 5.10 -9.78 -14.27
N VAL A 133 5.51 -8.52 -14.14
CA VAL A 133 5.08 -7.62 -13.07
C VAL A 133 4.24 -6.49 -13.65
N GLN A 134 3.11 -6.21 -13.01
CA GLN A 134 2.18 -5.21 -13.51
C GLN A 134 1.83 -4.19 -12.43
N GLY A 135 2.11 -2.91 -12.71
CA GLY A 135 1.76 -1.73 -11.93
C GLY A 135 1.16 -0.65 -12.82
N HIS A 136 0.66 0.41 -12.20
CA HIS A 136 0.07 1.51 -12.94
C HIS A 136 1.11 2.33 -13.71
N SER A 137 0.76 2.70 -14.94
CA SER A 137 1.39 3.76 -15.72
C SER A 137 0.34 4.41 -16.62
N ALA A 138 0.38 5.73 -16.72
CA ALA A 138 -0.49 6.47 -17.65
C ALA A 138 -0.20 6.14 -19.12
N GLU A 139 0.98 5.59 -19.42
CA GLU A 139 1.42 5.18 -20.76
C GLU A 139 1.07 3.73 -21.09
N THR A 140 0.43 3.00 -20.16
CA THR A 140 0.02 1.62 -20.41
C THR A 140 -0.96 1.56 -21.57
N GLY A 141 -0.52 0.98 -22.69
CA GLY A 141 -1.30 0.81 -23.88
C GLY A 141 -1.41 -0.65 -24.32
N TRP A 142 -2.12 -0.90 -25.42
CA TRP A 142 -2.37 -2.24 -25.92
C TRP A 142 -1.08 -3.04 -26.14
N SER A 143 -0.02 -2.43 -26.65
CA SER A 143 1.23 -3.12 -27.00
C SER A 143 1.87 -3.81 -25.79
N ILE A 144 2.03 -3.11 -24.68
CA ILE A 144 2.65 -3.72 -23.50
C ILE A 144 1.72 -4.73 -22.79
N LEU A 145 0.38 -4.54 -22.87
CA LEU A 145 -0.58 -5.53 -22.39
C LEU A 145 -0.55 -6.80 -23.26
N ALA A 146 -0.29 -6.66 -24.58
CA ALA A 146 -0.10 -7.81 -25.46
C ALA A 146 1.16 -8.61 -25.09
N GLU A 147 2.30 -7.93 -24.84
CA GLU A 147 3.54 -8.59 -24.36
C GLU A 147 3.32 -9.35 -23.06
N ALA A 148 2.66 -8.72 -22.07
CA ALA A 148 2.30 -9.39 -20.84
C ALA A 148 1.41 -10.62 -21.09
N THR A 149 0.40 -10.49 -21.94
CA THR A 149 -0.51 -11.59 -22.30
C THR A 149 0.25 -12.77 -22.94
N LEU A 150 1.16 -12.47 -23.88
CA LEU A 150 1.98 -13.49 -24.56
C LEU A 150 2.87 -14.23 -23.53
N ALA A 151 3.56 -13.51 -22.66
CA ALA A 151 4.39 -14.09 -21.63
C ALA A 151 3.57 -15.00 -20.68
N ILE A 152 2.43 -14.49 -20.15
CA ILE A 152 1.57 -15.25 -19.22
C ILE A 152 0.99 -16.50 -19.89
N ARG A 153 0.54 -16.40 -21.14
CA ARG A 153 0.06 -17.57 -21.89
C ARG A 153 1.19 -18.56 -22.21
N GLY A 154 2.44 -18.10 -22.26
CA GLY A 154 3.65 -18.91 -22.34
C GLY A 154 4.05 -19.57 -21.02
N GLY A 155 3.31 -19.35 -19.93
CA GLY A 155 3.57 -19.93 -18.61
C GLY A 155 4.36 -19.04 -17.65
N ALA A 156 4.55 -17.76 -17.99
CA ALA A 156 5.23 -16.82 -17.10
C ALA A 156 4.41 -16.58 -15.81
N LEU A 157 5.10 -16.48 -14.67
CA LEU A 157 4.51 -16.08 -13.39
C LEU A 157 4.00 -14.65 -13.50
N TRP A 158 2.79 -14.37 -13.02
CA TRP A 158 2.21 -13.04 -13.05
C TRP A 158 2.00 -12.47 -11.65
N VAL A 159 2.59 -11.28 -11.39
CA VAL A 159 2.44 -10.51 -10.15
C VAL A 159 1.88 -9.13 -10.49
N ALA A 160 0.78 -8.74 -9.85
CA ALA A 160 0.25 -7.39 -9.88
C ALA A 160 0.67 -6.62 -8.61
N ALA A 161 1.20 -5.43 -8.78
CA ALA A 161 1.57 -4.56 -7.67
C ALA A 161 0.34 -4.19 -6.83
N ASN A 162 -0.81 -3.94 -7.47
CA ASN A 162 -2.11 -3.75 -6.85
C ASN A 162 -3.23 -4.09 -7.85
N THR A 163 -4.47 -4.14 -7.36
CA THR A 163 -5.67 -4.36 -8.18
C THR A 163 -6.68 -3.22 -8.03
N ASP A 164 -6.24 -2.02 -7.68
CA ASP A 164 -7.09 -0.86 -7.52
C ASP A 164 -7.77 -0.53 -8.85
N ALA A 165 -9.10 -0.66 -8.90
CA ALA A 165 -9.88 -0.52 -10.12
C ALA A 165 -9.83 0.90 -10.68
N THR A 166 -9.75 1.89 -9.80
CA THR A 166 -9.73 3.32 -10.14
C THR A 166 -8.55 4.03 -9.49
N LEU A 167 -8.17 5.15 -10.09
CA LEU A 167 -7.17 6.08 -9.57
C LEU A 167 -7.81 7.47 -9.46
N PRO A 168 -7.79 8.11 -8.29
CA PRO A 168 -8.23 9.50 -8.14
C PRO A 168 -7.31 10.45 -8.92
N THR A 169 -7.90 11.37 -9.67
CA THR A 169 -7.19 12.44 -10.39
C THR A 169 -7.89 13.78 -10.17
N GLU A 170 -7.24 14.89 -10.51
CA GLU A 170 -7.85 16.23 -10.48
C GLU A 170 -9.11 16.33 -11.37
N ARG A 171 -9.27 15.43 -12.34
CA ARG A 171 -10.41 15.38 -13.27
C ARG A 171 -11.50 14.38 -12.87
N GLY A 172 -11.33 13.66 -11.77
CA GLY A 172 -12.20 12.58 -11.32
C GLY A 172 -11.50 11.21 -11.33
N LEU A 173 -12.28 10.14 -11.20
CA LEU A 173 -11.75 8.78 -11.18
C LEU A 173 -11.32 8.34 -12.59
N ALA A 174 -10.06 7.94 -12.73
CA ALA A 174 -9.50 7.33 -13.92
C ALA A 174 -9.30 5.81 -13.71
N PRO A 175 -9.10 5.01 -14.77
CA PRO A 175 -8.75 3.61 -14.63
C PRO A 175 -7.44 3.42 -13.84
N GLY A 176 -7.48 2.61 -12.77
CA GLY A 176 -6.31 2.19 -12.02
C GLY A 176 -5.65 0.96 -12.63
N ASN A 177 -4.62 0.43 -11.95
CA ASN A 177 -3.93 -0.79 -12.39
C ASN A 177 -4.89 -1.98 -12.49
N GLY A 178 -5.86 -2.11 -11.58
CA GLY A 178 -6.85 -3.18 -11.57
C GLY A 178 -7.70 -3.26 -12.84
N ALA A 179 -7.98 -2.13 -13.50
CA ALA A 179 -8.64 -2.11 -14.79
C ALA A 179 -7.77 -2.78 -15.88
N MET A 180 -6.46 -2.50 -15.89
CA MET A 180 -5.50 -3.10 -16.83
C MET A 180 -5.23 -4.57 -16.48
N VAL A 181 -5.18 -4.92 -15.19
CA VAL A 181 -5.14 -6.32 -14.72
C VAL A 181 -6.35 -7.09 -15.25
N SER A 182 -7.55 -6.50 -15.19
CA SER A 182 -8.77 -7.12 -15.70
C SER A 182 -8.72 -7.38 -17.20
N ALA A 183 -8.08 -6.50 -17.98
CA ALA A 183 -7.87 -6.70 -19.40
C ALA A 183 -6.95 -7.90 -19.69
N VAL A 184 -5.82 -8.01 -18.99
CA VAL A 184 -4.89 -9.15 -19.13
C VAL A 184 -5.53 -10.45 -18.62
N ARG A 185 -6.28 -10.41 -17.52
CA ARG A 185 -7.05 -11.54 -17.01
C ARG A 185 -8.04 -12.07 -18.02
N ALA A 186 -8.81 -11.18 -18.65
CA ALA A 186 -9.76 -11.55 -19.70
C ALA A 186 -9.08 -12.22 -20.92
N ALA A 187 -7.86 -11.78 -21.27
CA ALA A 187 -7.11 -12.32 -22.39
C ALA A 187 -6.41 -13.65 -22.09
N THR A 188 -6.04 -13.89 -20.82
CA THR A 188 -5.23 -15.06 -20.42
C THR A 188 -6.01 -16.14 -19.72
N GLY A 189 -7.11 -15.78 -19.03
CA GLY A 189 -7.84 -16.67 -18.11
C GLY A 189 -7.05 -16.96 -16.82
N GLN A 190 -6.00 -16.20 -16.52
CA GLN A 190 -5.14 -16.37 -15.35
C GLN A 190 -5.40 -15.24 -14.34
N GLU A 191 -5.16 -15.53 -13.05
CA GLU A 191 -5.17 -14.53 -11.96
C GLU A 191 -3.74 -14.21 -11.52
N PRO A 192 -3.42 -12.93 -11.25
CA PRO A 192 -2.11 -12.58 -10.71
C PRO A 192 -1.99 -12.92 -9.23
N LEU A 193 -0.77 -13.12 -8.76
CA LEU A 193 -0.45 -12.88 -7.35
C LEU A 193 -0.48 -11.36 -7.10
N VAL A 194 -1.06 -10.94 -5.98
CA VAL A 194 -1.20 -9.51 -5.66
C VAL A 194 -0.26 -9.13 -4.53
N ALA A 195 0.52 -8.06 -4.73
CA ALA A 195 1.48 -7.57 -3.76
C ALA A 195 0.87 -6.58 -2.76
N GLY A 196 0.06 -5.65 -3.26
CA GLY A 196 -0.52 -4.53 -2.49
C GLY A 196 -1.76 -4.87 -1.67
N LYS A 197 -2.18 -3.94 -0.83
CA LYS A 197 -3.40 -4.02 -0.02
C LYS A 197 -4.63 -4.32 -0.91
N PRO A 198 -5.60 -5.15 -0.48
CA PRO A 198 -5.72 -5.79 0.85
C PRO A 198 -4.95 -7.11 0.99
N ALA A 199 -4.16 -7.53 -0.02
CA ALA A 199 -3.40 -8.77 0.07
C ALA A 199 -2.29 -8.65 1.14
N ALA A 200 -2.04 -9.76 1.83
CA ALA A 200 -1.11 -9.83 2.96
C ALA A 200 0.35 -9.41 2.64
N PRO A 201 0.92 -9.64 1.44
CA PRO A 201 2.37 -9.46 1.22
C PRO A 201 2.90 -8.08 1.60
N ILE A 202 2.18 -6.99 1.32
CA ILE A 202 2.66 -5.64 1.66
C ILE A 202 2.65 -5.39 3.18
N MET A 203 1.67 -5.93 3.90
CA MET A 203 1.62 -5.82 5.37
C MET A 203 2.71 -6.66 6.02
N ASP A 204 2.92 -7.89 5.56
CA ASP A 204 4.00 -8.77 6.03
C ASP A 204 5.38 -8.13 5.81
N ASP A 205 5.57 -7.47 4.67
CA ASP A 205 6.80 -6.75 4.36
C ASP A 205 7.00 -5.52 5.26
N ALA A 206 5.95 -4.76 5.51
CA ALA A 206 5.99 -3.61 6.42
C ALA A 206 6.30 -4.02 7.86
N ILE A 207 5.71 -5.12 8.36
CA ILE A 207 6.03 -5.69 9.67
C ILE A 207 7.50 -6.11 9.72
N ARG A 208 7.99 -6.84 8.72
CA ARG A 208 9.36 -7.31 8.64
C ARG A 208 10.36 -6.15 8.64
N SER A 209 10.11 -5.14 7.81
CA SER A 209 10.98 -3.97 7.66
C SER A 209 11.00 -3.09 8.91
N SER A 210 9.87 -2.95 9.59
CA SER A 210 9.76 -2.16 10.82
C SER A 210 10.27 -2.88 12.08
N GLY A 211 10.22 -4.21 12.08
CA GLY A 211 10.44 -5.04 13.26
C GLY A 211 9.33 -4.88 14.31
N ALA A 212 8.13 -4.49 13.87
CA ALA A 212 6.98 -4.24 14.73
C ALA A 212 6.57 -5.49 15.52
N ARG A 213 6.22 -5.28 16.78
CA ARG A 213 5.60 -6.30 17.65
C ARG A 213 4.11 -6.05 17.87
N ARG A 214 3.73 -4.79 17.87
CA ARG A 214 2.35 -4.32 18.02
C ARG A 214 2.09 -3.21 17.02
N PRO A 215 2.02 -3.53 15.70
CA PRO A 215 1.73 -2.54 14.67
C PRO A 215 0.27 -2.09 14.73
N LEU A 216 0.03 -0.84 14.32
CA LEU A 216 -1.29 -0.30 14.01
C LEU A 216 -1.31 0.10 12.54
N VAL A 217 -2.20 -0.49 11.75
CA VAL A 217 -2.50 0.00 10.40
C VAL A 217 -3.43 1.19 10.52
N VAL A 218 -3.07 2.28 9.88
CA VAL A 218 -3.89 3.49 9.81
C VAL A 218 -4.20 3.78 8.35
N GLY A 219 -5.46 3.88 7.99
CA GLY A 219 -5.88 4.13 6.62
C GLY A 219 -7.30 4.68 6.55
N ASP A 220 -7.70 5.12 5.36
CA ASP A 220 -9.00 5.73 5.10
C ASP A 220 -9.97 4.81 4.34
N ARG A 221 -9.50 3.60 3.95
CA ARG A 221 -10.27 2.68 3.12
C ARG A 221 -10.55 1.36 3.82
N LEU A 222 -11.83 0.99 3.85
CA LEU A 222 -12.27 -0.31 4.39
C LEU A 222 -11.80 -1.48 3.53
N ASP A 223 -11.92 -1.35 2.21
CA ASP A 223 -11.66 -2.40 1.22
C ASP A 223 -10.16 -2.72 0.99
N THR A 224 -9.26 -1.82 1.38
CA THR A 224 -7.80 -2.01 1.23
C THR A 224 -7.07 -2.03 2.56
N ASP A 225 -7.10 -0.93 3.31
CA ASP A 225 -6.31 -0.78 4.53
C ASP A 225 -6.82 -1.68 5.66
N ILE A 226 -8.12 -1.55 5.94
CA ILE A 226 -8.76 -2.29 7.02
C ILE A 226 -8.86 -3.78 6.68
N ALA A 227 -9.26 -4.11 5.45
CA ALA A 227 -9.28 -5.50 4.99
C ALA A 227 -7.87 -6.12 5.01
N GLY A 228 -6.83 -5.39 4.61
CA GLY A 228 -5.44 -5.85 4.67
C GLY A 228 -4.94 -6.07 6.09
N ALA A 229 -5.26 -5.16 7.02
CA ALA A 229 -4.96 -5.32 8.43
C ALA A 229 -5.64 -6.56 9.01
N ASN A 230 -6.94 -6.74 8.73
CA ASN A 230 -7.69 -7.89 9.23
C ASN A 230 -7.18 -9.22 8.63
N ALA A 231 -6.81 -9.24 7.33
CA ALA A 231 -6.22 -10.42 6.68
C ALA A 231 -4.91 -10.87 7.33
N THR A 232 -4.19 -9.96 7.99
CA THR A 232 -2.92 -10.22 8.66
C THR A 232 -3.03 -10.19 10.19
N ALA A 233 -4.25 -10.12 10.73
CA ALA A 233 -4.54 -10.05 12.16
C ALA A 233 -3.84 -8.88 12.88
N ILE A 234 -3.69 -7.74 12.21
CA ILE A 234 -3.13 -6.50 12.76
C ILE A 234 -4.28 -5.60 13.20
N ALA A 235 -4.07 -4.86 14.31
CA ALA A 235 -4.99 -3.82 14.74
C ALA A 235 -5.08 -2.70 13.69
N SER A 236 -6.27 -2.13 13.52
CA SER A 236 -6.53 -1.10 12.51
C SER A 236 -7.25 0.11 13.06
N LEU A 237 -6.91 1.27 12.56
CA LEU A 237 -7.57 2.55 12.75
C LEU A 237 -8.06 3.06 11.38
N LEU A 238 -9.36 3.22 11.25
CA LEU A 238 -9.95 3.94 10.11
C LEU A 238 -9.99 5.44 10.45
N VAL A 239 -9.41 6.27 9.59
CA VAL A 239 -9.61 7.72 9.62
C VAL A 239 -10.64 8.13 8.56
N LEU A 240 -11.49 9.11 8.91
CA LEU A 240 -12.61 9.53 8.04
C LEU A 240 -12.23 10.73 7.17
N THR A 241 -10.95 10.88 6.86
CA THR A 241 -10.40 11.98 6.06
C THR A 241 -10.35 11.69 4.57
N GLY A 242 -10.67 10.46 4.15
CA GLY A 242 -10.55 10.03 2.76
C GLY A 242 -11.82 9.39 2.20
N VAL A 243 -11.71 8.15 1.70
CA VAL A 243 -12.73 7.49 0.88
C VAL A 243 -13.90 6.96 1.69
N SER A 244 -13.63 6.22 2.78
CA SER A 244 -14.69 5.54 3.54
C SER A 244 -15.32 6.46 4.58
N SER A 245 -16.63 6.38 4.69
CA SER A 245 -17.42 7.16 5.65
C SER A 245 -17.86 6.31 6.86
N ALA A 246 -18.32 6.97 7.92
CA ALA A 246 -18.91 6.27 9.07
C ALA A 246 -20.14 5.41 8.69
N VAL A 247 -20.86 5.77 7.61
CA VAL A 247 -21.99 4.98 7.11
C VAL A 247 -21.49 3.68 6.46
N ASP A 248 -20.35 3.73 5.78
CA ASP A 248 -19.75 2.53 5.16
C ASP A 248 -19.29 1.53 6.23
N VAL A 249 -18.78 2.00 7.36
CA VAL A 249 -18.43 1.14 8.51
C VAL A 249 -19.64 0.36 9.03
N LEU A 250 -20.81 1.00 9.09
CA LEU A 250 -22.05 0.34 9.54
C LEU A 250 -22.52 -0.77 8.59
N ARG A 251 -22.09 -0.72 7.33
CA ARG A 251 -22.44 -1.69 6.28
C ARG A 251 -21.32 -2.69 6.03
N ALA A 252 -20.14 -2.45 6.59
CA ALA A 252 -18.96 -3.26 6.36
C ALA A 252 -19.14 -4.71 6.84
N ASP A 253 -18.67 -5.63 6.03
CA ASP A 253 -18.54 -7.03 6.39
C ASP A 253 -17.48 -7.21 7.49
N HIS A 254 -17.48 -8.35 8.16
CA HIS A 254 -16.56 -8.62 9.27
C HIS A 254 -15.08 -8.45 8.88
N SER A 255 -14.72 -8.79 7.64
CA SER A 255 -13.35 -8.65 7.10
C SER A 255 -12.91 -7.21 6.89
N GLU A 256 -13.84 -6.26 6.86
CA GLU A 256 -13.61 -4.83 6.63
C GLU A 256 -13.90 -3.96 7.86
N ARG A 257 -14.19 -4.57 9.01
CA ARG A 257 -14.48 -3.80 10.24
C ARG A 257 -13.20 -3.34 10.91
N PRO A 258 -13.03 -2.02 11.14
CA PRO A 258 -11.88 -1.49 11.85
C PRO A 258 -11.96 -1.78 13.34
N HIS A 259 -10.79 -1.88 14.00
CA HIS A 259 -10.71 -1.98 15.46
C HIS A 259 -10.93 -0.63 16.15
N HIS A 260 -10.49 0.45 15.49
CA HIS A 260 -10.63 1.83 15.95
C HIS A 260 -11.12 2.71 14.80
N ILE A 261 -11.82 3.80 15.14
CA ILE A 261 -12.30 4.81 14.18
C ILE A 261 -11.97 6.19 14.74
N GLY A 262 -11.38 7.05 13.93
CA GLY A 262 -11.09 8.44 14.22
C GLY A 262 -11.61 9.37 13.11
N PHE A 263 -11.86 10.62 13.44
CA PHE A 263 -12.15 11.60 12.39
C PHE A 263 -10.91 11.86 11.54
N ASP A 264 -9.74 11.96 12.20
CA ASP A 264 -8.43 12.23 11.66
C ASP A 264 -7.35 11.59 12.52
N LEU A 265 -6.08 11.98 12.34
CA LEU A 265 -4.92 11.45 13.07
C LEU A 265 -4.77 12.01 14.50
N ASP A 266 -5.53 13.01 14.90
CA ASP A 266 -5.46 13.57 16.28
C ASP A 266 -5.94 12.57 17.34
N ILE A 267 -6.62 11.50 16.92
CA ILE A 267 -7.02 10.39 17.80
C ILE A 267 -5.83 9.56 18.31
N LEU A 268 -4.69 9.62 17.63
CA LEU A 268 -3.47 8.92 18.04
C LEU A 268 -2.93 9.49 19.36
#